data_ae3a141c87efdf7143d1ed533dc24f9a
#
_entry.id   ae3a141c87efdf7143d1ed533dc24f9a
#
_cell.length_a   1.000
_cell.length_b   1.000
_cell.length_c   1.000
_cell.angle_alpha   90.00
_cell.angle_beta   90.00
_cell.angle_gamma   90.00
#
_symmetry.space_group_name_H-M   'P 1'
#
loop_
_entity.id
_entity.type
_entity.pdbx_description
1 polymer ?
#
loop_
_entity_poly.entity_id
_entity_poly.type
_entity_poly.pdbx_seq_one_letter_code
_entity_poly.pdbx_strand_id
1 'polypeptide(L)'
;MLNLRLISKILGSLLWIEGVLMLVCLLVAILYQGTDIMPFVWSILITLGAGLSLRLLGRNADNLLGRRDAYFVVTVSWIFFTLFGTLPFMLSGGIKSFTDAFFEAMSGFTTTGASIIDYPEYLPKGLLFWRSLTQWIGGLGIVFFTIAILPSMVGGSVKVFAAEATGPIKSKLHPRLSTSAKWIWVVYLVLTITCILSYKVCGMGWFDAFNYSMTSTATGGFSTESGSIATFHSPTEEYVCALFCFLSGVNFTLLYASAVGLDIKKLIKNSEFRFYTIMVLAFAIFIAAELVYRNHYDIEHAFRSALFQVVSFITTTGLFSDDAGKWPHVTWVVLAACMFFGGCSGSTSGGIKSIRGVMLLKVVRNEFRQILHPNAVLPMKIDGVNIPQSKRVTLLGFVGLYLILTLFCAFTMIAVGIDNTNAITITLSSLGNVGPTLGMEIGPTMSWAQLPDLAKWICSFLMLVGRLELFTVLVLFTPAFWKEN
;
A
#
# COMPACT_ATOMS: atom_id res chain seq x y z
N MET A 1 25.17 -13.85 14.40
CA MET A 1 25.48 -12.51 13.82
C MET A 1 24.73 -12.30 12.52
N LEU A 2 24.43 -11.02 12.14
CA LEU A 2 23.86 -10.67 10.83
C LEU A 2 24.92 -10.85 9.74
N ASN A 3 24.52 -11.38 8.59
CA ASN A 3 25.39 -11.50 7.41
C ASN A 3 25.43 -10.17 6.63
N LEU A 4 26.15 -9.17 7.17
CA LEU A 4 26.23 -7.83 6.60
C LEU A 4 26.72 -7.79 5.14
N ARG A 5 27.62 -8.71 4.76
CA ARG A 5 28.11 -8.81 3.38
C ARG A 5 26.99 -9.21 2.41
N LEU A 6 26.19 -10.20 2.79
CA LEU A 6 25.04 -10.61 1.97
C LEU A 6 23.96 -9.52 1.91
N ILE A 7 23.71 -8.85 3.03
CA ILE A 7 22.80 -7.73 3.12
C ILE A 7 23.24 -6.61 2.17
N SER A 8 24.50 -6.21 2.19
CA SER A 8 25.04 -5.18 1.28
C SER A 8 24.90 -5.59 -0.19
N LYS A 9 25.17 -6.86 -0.53
CA LYS A 9 25.00 -7.40 -1.88
C LYS A 9 23.56 -7.29 -2.37
N ILE A 10 22.58 -7.60 -1.51
CA ILE A 10 21.15 -7.52 -1.84
C ILE A 10 20.75 -6.06 -2.00
N LEU A 11 21.07 -5.18 -1.05
CA LEU A 11 20.77 -3.75 -1.12
C LEU A 11 21.38 -3.10 -2.37
N GLY A 12 22.63 -3.40 -2.67
CA GLY A 12 23.27 -2.90 -3.89
C GLY A 12 22.59 -3.36 -5.17
N SER A 13 22.07 -4.59 -5.21
CA SER A 13 21.30 -5.10 -6.35
C SER A 13 19.93 -4.43 -6.48
N LEU A 14 19.30 -4.11 -5.36
CA LEU A 14 18.03 -3.38 -5.31
C LEU A 14 18.20 -1.95 -5.81
N LEU A 15 19.23 -1.22 -5.38
CA LEU A 15 19.52 0.13 -5.87
C LEU A 15 19.83 0.14 -7.38
N TRP A 16 20.43 -0.92 -7.92
CA TRP A 16 20.60 -1.04 -9.36
C TRP A 16 19.26 -1.11 -10.10
N ILE A 17 18.30 -1.85 -9.56
CA ILE A 17 16.95 -1.92 -10.13
C ILE A 17 16.29 -0.53 -10.06
N GLU A 18 16.40 0.16 -8.94
CA GLU A 18 15.85 1.51 -8.76
C GLU A 18 16.46 2.51 -9.76
N GLY A 19 17.79 2.50 -9.93
CA GLY A 19 18.46 3.33 -10.91
C GLY A 19 18.03 3.05 -12.36
N VAL A 20 17.79 1.78 -12.71
CA VAL A 20 17.25 1.39 -14.03
C VAL A 20 15.81 1.89 -14.20
N LEU A 21 14.99 1.88 -13.15
CA LEU A 21 13.62 2.40 -13.21
C LEU A 21 13.60 3.94 -13.34
N MET A 22 14.55 4.63 -12.73
CA MET A 22 14.73 6.07 -12.94
C MET A 22 15.10 6.42 -14.40
N LEU A 23 15.73 5.50 -15.16
CA LEU A 23 15.96 5.70 -16.60
C LEU A 23 14.64 5.82 -17.38
N VAL A 24 13.60 5.12 -16.97
CA VAL A 24 12.28 5.26 -17.62
C VAL A 24 11.73 6.67 -17.38
N CYS A 25 11.89 7.21 -16.16
CA CYS A 25 11.49 8.58 -15.86
C CYS A 25 12.31 9.62 -16.62
N LEU A 26 13.61 9.38 -16.78
CA LEU A 26 14.48 10.20 -17.64
C LEU A 26 13.99 10.21 -19.09
N LEU A 27 13.58 9.08 -19.64
CA LEU A 27 12.99 9.03 -20.98
C LEU A 27 11.71 9.87 -21.07
N VAL A 28 10.84 9.80 -20.07
CA VAL A 28 9.64 10.66 -19.98
C VAL A 28 10.04 12.13 -19.91
N ALA A 29 11.00 12.50 -19.06
CA ALA A 29 11.51 13.87 -18.95
C ALA A 29 12.03 14.41 -20.30
N ILE A 30 12.74 13.58 -21.07
CA ILE A 30 13.24 13.92 -22.41
C ILE A 30 12.08 14.09 -23.41
N LEU A 31 11.10 13.17 -23.41
CA LEU A 31 9.95 13.23 -24.32
C LEU A 31 9.12 14.50 -24.12
N TYR A 32 8.98 14.95 -22.87
CA TYR A 32 8.25 16.17 -22.54
C TYR A 32 9.13 17.42 -22.42
N GLN A 33 10.43 17.31 -22.73
CA GLN A 33 11.43 18.41 -22.67
C GLN A 33 11.41 19.11 -21.30
N GLY A 34 11.27 18.33 -20.22
CA GLY A 34 11.15 18.80 -18.85
C GLY A 34 12.46 19.38 -18.30
N THR A 35 12.35 20.20 -17.26
CA THR A 35 13.51 20.79 -16.53
C THR A 35 14.18 19.76 -15.62
N ASP A 36 13.60 18.58 -15.46
CA ASP A 36 14.02 17.50 -14.57
C ASP A 36 14.99 16.49 -15.21
N ILE A 37 15.43 16.71 -16.45
CA ILE A 37 16.39 15.84 -17.16
C ILE A 37 17.69 15.69 -16.37
N MET A 38 18.38 16.81 -16.05
CA MET A 38 19.64 16.77 -15.29
C MET A 38 19.50 16.23 -13.87
N PRO A 39 18.48 16.60 -13.10
CA PRO A 39 18.13 15.94 -11.84
C PRO A 39 18.06 14.43 -11.92
N PHE A 40 17.37 13.87 -12.94
CA PHE A 40 17.33 12.40 -13.13
C PHE A 40 18.69 11.81 -13.49
N VAL A 41 19.49 12.46 -14.35
CA VAL A 41 20.83 11.99 -14.68
C VAL A 41 21.70 11.86 -13.42
N TRP A 42 21.74 12.88 -12.57
CA TRP A 42 22.50 12.85 -11.33
C TRP A 42 21.93 11.82 -10.33
N SER A 43 20.61 11.72 -10.19
CA SER A 43 19.97 10.72 -9.32
C SER A 43 20.36 9.30 -9.73
N ILE A 44 20.34 9.00 -11.02
CA ILE A 44 20.73 7.70 -11.58
C ILE A 44 22.19 7.41 -11.30
N LEU A 45 23.10 8.36 -11.55
CA LEU A 45 24.53 8.17 -11.33
C LEU A 45 24.83 7.90 -9.85
N ILE A 46 24.23 8.66 -8.94
CA ILE A 46 24.39 8.49 -7.50
C ILE A 46 23.85 7.13 -7.05
N THR A 47 22.65 6.76 -7.48
CA THR A 47 21.98 5.51 -7.10
C THR A 47 22.74 4.29 -7.63
N LEU A 48 23.14 4.29 -8.91
CA LEU A 48 23.92 3.20 -9.50
C LEU A 48 25.31 3.10 -8.89
N GLY A 49 25.98 4.24 -8.61
CA GLY A 49 27.28 4.31 -7.96
C GLY A 49 27.25 3.73 -6.54
N ALA A 50 26.24 4.11 -5.75
CA ALA A 50 26.00 3.54 -4.41
C ALA A 50 25.69 2.05 -4.49
N GLY A 51 24.84 1.64 -5.44
CA GLY A 51 24.51 0.24 -5.67
C GLY A 51 25.72 -0.60 -6.04
N LEU A 52 26.63 -0.08 -6.90
CA LEU A 52 27.88 -0.74 -7.26
C LEU A 52 28.79 -0.89 -6.04
N SER A 53 28.97 0.16 -5.26
CA SER A 53 29.79 0.17 -4.05
C SER A 53 29.33 -0.90 -3.06
N LEU A 54 28.03 -0.99 -2.79
CA LEU A 54 27.44 -2.00 -1.91
C LEU A 54 27.61 -3.44 -2.46
N ARG A 55 27.48 -3.62 -3.78
CA ARG A 55 27.72 -4.93 -4.41
C ARG A 55 29.16 -5.38 -4.31
N LEU A 56 30.11 -4.45 -4.48
CA LEU A 56 31.54 -4.74 -4.35
C LEU A 56 31.90 -5.11 -2.90
N LEU A 57 31.34 -4.41 -1.90
CA LEU A 57 31.48 -4.76 -0.49
C LEU A 57 30.92 -6.15 -0.17
N GLY A 58 29.83 -6.54 -0.84
CA GLY A 58 29.18 -7.83 -0.68
C GLY A 58 29.66 -8.96 -1.62
N ARG A 59 30.72 -8.74 -2.42
CA ARG A 59 31.14 -9.67 -3.49
C ARG A 59 31.42 -11.10 -2.98
N ASN A 60 32.06 -11.23 -1.83
CA ASN A 60 32.47 -12.52 -1.25
C ASN A 60 31.49 -13.00 -0.16
N ALA A 61 30.22 -12.64 -0.24
CA ALA A 61 29.23 -13.08 0.74
C ALA A 61 28.78 -14.50 0.49
N ASP A 62 28.68 -15.28 1.58
CA ASP A 62 27.99 -16.56 1.57
C ASP A 62 26.50 -16.37 1.33
N ASN A 63 25.90 -17.15 0.43
CA ASN A 63 24.48 -17.03 0.06
C ASN A 63 23.51 -17.65 1.10
N LEU A 64 23.92 -17.77 2.36
CA LEU A 64 23.11 -18.32 3.44
C LEU A 64 22.37 -17.17 4.16
N LEU A 65 21.06 -17.04 3.90
CA LEU A 65 20.21 -16.05 4.54
C LEU A 65 19.53 -16.66 5.78
N GLY A 66 19.79 -16.08 6.97
CA GLY A 66 19.10 -16.39 8.20
C GLY A 66 17.69 -15.78 8.27
N ARG A 67 16.87 -16.17 9.26
CA ARG A 67 15.56 -15.52 9.48
C ARG A 67 15.72 -14.07 9.92
N ARG A 68 16.71 -13.77 10.78
CA ARG A 68 17.02 -12.42 11.25
C ARG A 68 17.47 -11.52 10.09
N ASP A 69 18.37 -12.04 9.24
CA ASP A 69 18.83 -11.32 8.05
C ASP A 69 17.67 -10.96 7.13
N ALA A 70 16.68 -11.85 6.97
CA ALA A 70 15.50 -11.60 6.12
C ALA A 70 14.65 -10.43 6.63
N TYR A 71 14.34 -10.37 7.93
CA TYR A 71 13.58 -9.24 8.51
C TYR A 71 14.37 -7.93 8.39
N PHE A 72 15.67 -7.97 8.67
CA PHE A 72 16.53 -6.80 8.58
C PHE A 72 16.66 -6.29 7.14
N VAL A 73 16.96 -7.18 6.18
CA VAL A 73 17.06 -6.82 4.75
C VAL A 73 15.77 -6.20 4.23
N VAL A 74 14.62 -6.80 4.53
CA VAL A 74 13.32 -6.27 4.07
C VAL A 74 13.13 -4.85 4.59
N THR A 75 13.23 -4.63 5.89
CA THR A 75 13.01 -3.30 6.48
C THR A 75 14.00 -2.26 5.94
N VAL A 76 15.29 -2.60 5.90
CA VAL A 76 16.33 -1.67 5.44
C VAL A 76 16.21 -1.40 3.94
N SER A 77 15.77 -2.37 3.13
CA SER A 77 15.53 -2.16 1.71
C SER A 77 14.52 -1.05 1.44
N TRP A 78 13.42 -1.01 2.17
CA TRP A 78 12.42 0.05 2.03
C TRP A 78 12.96 1.42 2.40
N ILE A 79 13.77 1.50 3.47
CA ILE A 79 14.43 2.75 3.85
C ILE A 79 15.42 3.21 2.77
N PHE A 80 16.21 2.29 2.18
CA PHE A 80 17.15 2.61 1.12
C PHE A 80 16.46 3.07 -0.16
N PHE A 81 15.40 2.37 -0.60
CA PHE A 81 14.59 2.83 -1.73
C PHE A 81 14.01 4.23 -1.48
N THR A 82 13.48 4.47 -0.30
CA THR A 82 12.98 5.81 0.04
C THR A 82 14.09 6.85 0.00
N LEU A 83 15.26 6.55 0.58
CA LEU A 83 16.39 7.49 0.65
C LEU A 83 16.90 7.87 -0.75
N PHE A 84 17.09 6.89 -1.63
CA PHE A 84 17.55 7.18 -3.00
C PHE A 84 16.41 7.71 -3.87
N GLY A 85 15.18 7.30 -3.62
CA GLY A 85 13.98 7.83 -4.27
C GLY A 85 13.69 9.32 -3.99
N THR A 86 14.30 9.91 -2.95
CA THR A 86 14.22 11.36 -2.69
C THR A 86 15.05 12.19 -3.67
N LEU A 87 16.09 11.60 -4.27
CA LEU A 87 17.08 12.34 -5.07
C LEU A 87 16.44 13.12 -6.23
N PRO A 88 15.54 12.55 -7.05
CA PRO A 88 14.90 13.31 -8.12
C PRO A 88 14.15 14.55 -7.62
N PHE A 89 13.44 14.44 -6.48
CA PHE A 89 12.68 15.55 -5.89
C PHE A 89 13.57 16.67 -5.38
N MET A 90 14.65 16.32 -4.69
CA MET A 90 15.59 17.30 -4.12
C MET A 90 16.44 17.97 -5.18
N LEU A 91 17.02 17.19 -6.11
CA LEU A 91 17.90 17.72 -7.14
C LEU A 91 17.19 18.58 -8.18
N SER A 92 15.89 18.33 -8.41
CA SER A 92 15.05 19.19 -9.25
C SER A 92 14.62 20.49 -8.58
N GLY A 93 14.77 20.59 -7.25
CA GLY A 93 14.22 21.70 -6.46
C GLY A 93 12.69 21.66 -6.31
N GLY A 94 12.04 20.58 -6.76
CA GLY A 94 10.59 20.39 -6.61
C GLY A 94 10.17 20.27 -5.14
N ILE A 95 11.03 19.67 -4.31
CA ILE A 95 10.88 19.61 -2.85
C ILE A 95 12.20 20.05 -2.23
N LYS A 96 12.19 21.13 -1.43
CA LYS A 96 13.39 21.72 -0.86
C LYS A 96 13.85 21.07 0.45
N SER A 97 12.89 20.62 1.27
CA SER A 97 13.16 19.98 2.56
C SER A 97 13.46 18.50 2.39
N PHE A 98 14.51 18.00 3.05
CA PHE A 98 14.80 16.55 3.08
C PHE A 98 13.68 15.76 3.77
N THR A 99 13.12 16.30 4.86
CA THR A 99 12.00 15.68 5.57
C THR A 99 10.80 15.49 4.63
N ASP A 100 10.46 16.52 3.86
CA ASP A 100 9.37 16.51 2.91
C ASP A 100 9.63 15.54 1.76
N ALA A 101 10.83 15.57 1.18
CA ALA A 101 11.21 14.65 0.10
C ALA A 101 11.20 13.18 0.58
N PHE A 102 11.68 12.92 1.79
CA PHE A 102 11.64 11.59 2.39
C PHE A 102 10.22 11.12 2.66
N PHE A 103 9.36 12.00 3.18
CA PHE A 103 7.94 11.72 3.40
C PHE A 103 7.23 11.36 2.08
N GLU A 104 7.40 12.20 1.03
CA GLU A 104 6.80 11.96 -0.29
C GLU A 104 7.27 10.63 -0.90
N ALA A 105 8.58 10.35 -0.86
CA ALA A 105 9.15 9.11 -1.36
C ALA A 105 8.68 7.89 -0.53
N MET A 106 8.63 7.99 0.81
CA MET A 106 8.13 6.93 1.68
C MET A 106 6.66 6.66 1.40
N SER A 107 5.84 7.70 1.29
CA SER A 107 4.42 7.59 0.92
C SER A 107 4.25 6.95 -0.46
N GLY A 108 5.12 7.29 -1.41
CA GLY A 108 5.14 6.66 -2.74
C GLY A 108 5.40 5.17 -2.66
N PHE A 109 6.56 4.77 -2.15
CA PHE A 109 6.94 3.35 -2.10
C PHE A 109 6.02 2.52 -1.21
N THR A 110 5.54 3.04 -0.09
CA THR A 110 4.59 2.32 0.77
C THR A 110 3.16 2.32 0.26
N THR A 111 2.93 2.91 -0.93
CA THR A 111 1.59 3.06 -1.54
C THR A 111 0.58 3.71 -0.60
N THR A 112 1.03 4.66 0.22
CA THR A 112 0.14 5.37 1.15
C THR A 112 -0.64 6.47 0.43
N GLY A 113 0.02 7.25 -0.46
CA GLY A 113 -0.65 8.32 -1.21
C GLY A 113 -0.81 9.64 -0.46
N ALA A 114 -0.37 9.73 0.79
CA ALA A 114 -0.29 11.01 1.48
C ALA A 114 0.80 11.89 0.83
N SER A 115 0.47 13.09 0.40
CA SER A 115 1.37 13.99 -0.31
C SER A 115 1.60 15.29 0.45
N ILE A 116 2.81 15.83 0.37
CA ILE A 116 3.13 17.17 0.84
C ILE A 116 3.03 18.22 -0.30
N ILE A 117 2.67 17.78 -1.50
CA ILE A 117 2.59 18.63 -2.68
C ILE A 117 1.15 19.09 -2.85
N ASP A 118 0.91 20.41 -2.76
CA ASP A 118 -0.43 20.99 -2.91
C ASP A 118 -0.92 20.94 -4.35
N TYR A 119 -0.03 21.26 -5.30
CA TYR A 119 -0.33 21.37 -6.72
C TYR A 119 0.62 20.50 -7.56
N PRO A 120 0.36 19.20 -7.68
CA PRO A 120 1.20 18.29 -8.45
C PRO A 120 1.30 18.66 -9.93
N GLU A 121 0.29 19.29 -10.51
CA GLU A 121 0.25 19.75 -11.91
C GLU A 121 1.39 20.70 -12.29
N TYR A 122 1.99 21.41 -11.34
CA TYR A 122 3.13 22.27 -11.57
C TYR A 122 4.49 21.55 -11.60
N LEU A 123 4.51 20.28 -11.20
CA LEU A 123 5.74 19.49 -11.29
C LEU A 123 6.06 19.10 -12.73
N PRO A 124 7.36 18.99 -13.08
CA PRO A 124 7.77 18.41 -14.35
C PRO A 124 7.22 16.99 -14.55
N LYS A 125 6.91 16.63 -15.79
CA LYS A 125 6.27 15.35 -16.13
C LYS A 125 7.10 14.13 -15.74
N GLY A 126 8.42 14.19 -15.76
CA GLY A 126 9.29 13.12 -15.29
C GLY A 126 9.12 12.86 -13.79
N LEU A 127 9.02 13.91 -12.96
CA LEU A 127 8.77 13.78 -11.52
C LEU A 127 7.37 13.26 -11.20
N LEU A 128 6.34 13.69 -11.94
CA LEU A 128 4.99 13.13 -11.80
C LEU A 128 4.96 11.65 -12.12
N PHE A 129 5.67 11.26 -13.20
CA PHE A 129 5.79 9.86 -13.57
C PHE A 129 6.57 9.06 -12.51
N TRP A 130 7.63 9.65 -11.91
CA TRP A 130 8.37 9.04 -10.81
C TRP A 130 7.48 8.78 -9.58
N ARG A 131 6.65 9.75 -9.18
CA ARG A 131 5.66 9.58 -8.10
C ARG A 131 4.78 8.35 -8.33
N SER A 132 4.18 8.25 -9.51
CA SER A 132 3.31 7.13 -9.87
C SER A 132 4.07 5.80 -9.96
N LEU A 133 5.30 5.83 -10.48
CA LEU A 133 6.15 4.66 -10.63
C LEU A 133 6.61 4.11 -9.26
N THR A 134 6.94 4.99 -8.28
CA THR A 134 7.26 4.54 -6.91
C THR A 134 6.12 3.75 -6.30
N GLN A 135 4.87 4.20 -6.48
CA GLN A 135 3.70 3.46 -6.02
C GLN A 135 3.53 2.12 -6.75
N TRP A 136 3.73 2.12 -8.07
CA TRP A 136 3.58 0.91 -8.87
C TRP A 136 4.59 -0.18 -8.46
N ILE A 137 5.85 0.21 -8.18
CA ILE A 137 6.88 -0.69 -7.66
C ILE A 137 6.51 -1.16 -6.24
N GLY A 138 6.09 -0.23 -5.39
CA GLY A 138 5.70 -0.50 -4.01
C GLY A 138 4.49 -1.41 -3.88
N GLY A 139 3.55 -1.36 -4.85
CA GLY A 139 2.27 -2.08 -4.80
C GLY A 139 2.41 -3.60 -4.62
N LEU A 140 3.34 -4.23 -5.32
CA LEU A 140 3.64 -5.66 -5.13
C LEU A 140 4.66 -5.93 -4.01
N GLY A 141 5.34 -4.90 -3.51
CA GLY A 141 6.47 -5.03 -2.59
C GLY A 141 7.81 -5.14 -3.31
N ILE A 142 8.78 -4.39 -2.79
CA ILE A 142 10.11 -4.22 -3.41
C ILE A 142 10.85 -5.55 -3.54
N VAL A 143 10.83 -6.35 -2.47
CA VAL A 143 11.53 -7.64 -2.44
C VAL A 143 10.81 -8.68 -3.30
N PHE A 144 9.48 -8.64 -3.34
CA PHE A 144 8.69 -9.51 -4.20
C PHE A 144 8.94 -9.25 -5.69
N PHE A 145 9.02 -7.97 -6.07
CA PHE A 145 9.42 -7.53 -7.40
C PHE A 145 10.81 -8.06 -7.78
N THR A 146 11.77 -7.98 -6.85
CA THR A 146 13.13 -8.48 -7.06
C THR A 146 13.18 -10.00 -7.23
N ILE A 147 12.41 -10.77 -6.45
CA ILE A 147 12.33 -12.22 -6.57
C ILE A 147 11.72 -12.64 -7.91
N ALA A 148 10.77 -11.87 -8.42
CA ALA A 148 10.14 -12.15 -9.71
C ALA A 148 11.10 -11.94 -10.87
N ILE A 149 11.91 -10.88 -10.84
CA ILE A 149 12.84 -10.51 -11.92
C ILE A 149 14.18 -11.24 -11.81
N LEU A 150 14.74 -11.37 -10.59
CA LEU A 150 16.09 -11.89 -10.36
C LEU A 150 16.09 -13.05 -9.33
N PRO A 151 15.45 -14.18 -9.64
CA PRO A 151 15.32 -15.28 -8.69
C PRO A 151 16.66 -15.89 -8.27
N SER A 152 17.72 -15.72 -9.08
CA SER A 152 19.08 -16.24 -8.80
C SER A 152 19.89 -15.38 -7.83
N MET A 153 19.50 -14.13 -7.62
CA MET A 153 20.27 -13.20 -6.76
C MET A 153 19.95 -13.31 -5.28
N VAL A 154 18.81 -13.91 -4.93
CA VAL A 154 18.36 -14.01 -3.54
C VAL A 154 18.47 -15.45 -3.07
N GLY A 155 19.67 -15.87 -2.66
CA GLY A 155 19.84 -17.09 -1.87
C GLY A 155 18.97 -17.02 -0.61
N GLY A 156 18.04 -17.96 -0.42
CA GLY A 156 17.09 -17.91 0.69
C GLY A 156 15.79 -17.15 0.40
N SER A 157 15.41 -16.99 -0.87
CA SER A 157 14.19 -16.35 -1.36
C SER A 157 12.90 -16.69 -0.57
N VAL A 158 12.81 -17.93 -0.04
CA VAL A 158 11.67 -18.38 0.78
C VAL A 158 11.54 -17.59 2.09
N LYS A 159 12.66 -17.28 2.75
CA LYS A 159 12.67 -16.59 4.04
C LYS A 159 12.35 -15.10 3.86
N VAL A 160 12.89 -14.48 2.82
CA VAL A 160 12.63 -13.08 2.47
C VAL A 160 11.17 -12.90 2.05
N PHE A 161 10.65 -13.78 1.19
CA PHE A 161 9.23 -13.79 0.83
C PHE A 161 8.33 -13.96 2.07
N ALA A 162 8.73 -14.83 3.01
CA ALA A 162 7.95 -15.02 4.23
C ALA A 162 7.97 -13.79 5.14
N ALA A 163 8.98 -12.93 5.05
CA ALA A 163 9.07 -11.69 5.81
C ALA A 163 8.24 -10.54 5.19
N GLU A 164 8.12 -10.50 3.85
CA GLU A 164 7.37 -9.46 3.15
C GLU A 164 5.92 -9.86 2.80
N ALA A 165 5.64 -11.18 2.69
CA ALA A 165 4.30 -11.66 2.30
C ALA A 165 3.24 -11.32 3.34
N THR A 166 2.23 -10.59 2.91
CA THR A 166 1.13 -10.09 3.74
C THR A 166 0.07 -11.15 4.04
N GLY A 167 -0.47 -11.14 5.25
CA GLY A 167 -1.62 -11.94 5.66
C GLY A 167 -1.31 -13.22 6.43
N PRO A 168 -2.28 -13.66 7.28
CA PRO A 168 -2.12 -14.81 8.17
C PRO A 168 -2.20 -16.18 7.47
N ILE A 169 -2.81 -16.22 6.27
CA ILE A 169 -2.97 -17.42 5.44
C ILE A 169 -2.21 -17.20 4.13
N LYS A 170 -1.15 -17.99 3.94
CA LYS A 170 -0.31 -17.91 2.74
C LYS A 170 -0.78 -18.93 1.72
N SER A 171 -1.37 -18.46 0.62
CA SER A 171 -1.69 -19.30 -0.53
C SER A 171 -0.49 -19.41 -1.47
N LYS A 172 -0.17 -20.61 -1.94
CA LYS A 172 0.86 -20.84 -2.96
C LYS A 172 0.19 -21.31 -4.24
N LEU A 173 0.47 -20.63 -5.36
CA LEU A 173 0.01 -21.04 -6.70
C LEU A 173 0.77 -22.26 -7.22
N HIS A 174 2.08 -22.31 -6.91
CA HIS A 174 2.97 -23.36 -7.39
C HIS A 174 3.92 -23.81 -6.28
N PRO A 175 4.50 -25.04 -6.38
CA PRO A 175 5.49 -25.55 -5.41
C PRO A 175 6.73 -24.64 -5.32
N ARG A 176 7.12 -23.99 -6.43
CA ARG A 176 8.26 -23.05 -6.45
C ARG A 176 7.77 -21.63 -6.25
N LEU A 177 8.31 -20.91 -5.27
CA LEU A 177 7.97 -19.54 -4.93
C LEU A 177 8.21 -18.55 -6.09
N SER A 178 9.32 -18.70 -6.80
CA SER A 178 9.64 -17.84 -7.96
C SER A 178 8.61 -17.95 -9.07
N THR A 179 8.03 -19.14 -9.28
CA THR A 179 6.95 -19.33 -10.27
C THR A 179 5.66 -18.65 -9.80
N SER A 180 5.31 -18.80 -8.52
CA SER A 180 4.13 -18.10 -7.94
C SER A 180 4.30 -16.57 -8.04
N ALA A 181 5.49 -16.04 -7.72
CA ALA A 181 5.79 -14.63 -7.83
C ALA A 181 5.63 -14.10 -9.26
N LYS A 182 6.16 -14.84 -10.26
CA LYS A 182 6.01 -14.45 -11.68
C LYS A 182 4.54 -14.35 -12.11
N TRP A 183 3.70 -15.31 -11.72
CA TRP A 183 2.29 -15.29 -12.12
C TRP A 183 1.50 -14.15 -11.44
N ILE A 184 1.77 -13.86 -10.18
CA ILE A 184 1.17 -12.71 -9.49
C ILE A 184 1.61 -11.40 -10.18
N TRP A 185 2.88 -11.30 -10.58
CA TRP A 185 3.40 -10.15 -11.32
C TRP A 185 2.72 -10.00 -12.69
N VAL A 186 2.49 -11.11 -13.41
CA VAL A 186 1.75 -11.11 -14.69
C VAL A 186 0.31 -10.59 -14.48
N VAL A 187 -0.39 -11.04 -13.45
CA VAL A 187 -1.75 -10.55 -13.13
C VAL A 187 -1.72 -9.03 -12.90
N TYR A 188 -0.76 -8.54 -12.12
CA TYR A 188 -0.61 -7.13 -11.84
C TYR A 188 -0.35 -6.31 -13.12
N LEU A 189 0.54 -6.80 -13.97
CA LEU A 189 0.86 -6.15 -15.24
C LEU A 189 -0.35 -6.15 -16.20
N VAL A 190 -1.08 -7.25 -16.29
CA VAL A 190 -2.31 -7.34 -17.09
C VAL A 190 -3.37 -6.37 -16.57
N LEU A 191 -3.58 -6.29 -15.25
CA LEU A 191 -4.49 -5.31 -14.65
C LEU A 191 -4.07 -3.89 -14.98
N THR A 192 -2.78 -3.57 -14.88
CA THR A 192 -2.27 -2.22 -15.19
C THR A 192 -2.50 -1.87 -16.67
N ILE A 193 -2.14 -2.76 -17.59
CA ILE A 193 -2.34 -2.54 -19.04
C ILE A 193 -3.83 -2.38 -19.38
N THR A 194 -4.68 -3.23 -18.82
CA THR A 194 -6.12 -3.15 -19.05
C THR A 194 -6.69 -1.85 -18.48
N CYS A 195 -6.20 -1.39 -17.34
CA CYS A 195 -6.57 -0.11 -16.74
C CYS A 195 -6.18 1.07 -17.64
N ILE A 196 -4.93 1.09 -18.18
CA ILE A 196 -4.45 2.11 -19.12
C ILE A 196 -5.39 2.19 -20.33
N LEU A 197 -5.69 1.05 -20.94
CA LEU A 197 -6.56 1.00 -22.13
C LEU A 197 -7.99 1.46 -21.78
N SER A 198 -8.51 1.09 -20.61
CA SER A 198 -9.84 1.50 -20.16
C SER A 198 -9.93 3.01 -19.95
N TYR A 199 -8.95 3.62 -19.29
CA TYR A 199 -8.91 5.08 -19.12
C TYR A 199 -8.78 5.78 -20.48
N LYS A 200 -7.98 5.25 -21.40
CA LYS A 200 -7.85 5.81 -22.75
C LYS A 200 -9.15 5.77 -23.52
N VAL A 201 -9.91 4.68 -23.43
CA VAL A 201 -11.24 4.54 -24.08
C VAL A 201 -12.25 5.53 -23.47
N CYS A 202 -12.15 5.84 -22.17
CA CYS A 202 -12.98 6.83 -21.49
C CYS A 202 -12.65 8.29 -21.88
N GLY A 203 -11.54 8.53 -22.59
CA GLY A 203 -11.17 9.86 -23.08
C GLY A 203 -9.95 10.50 -22.40
N MET A 204 -9.41 9.87 -21.35
CA MET A 204 -8.24 10.37 -20.61
C MET A 204 -7.01 10.51 -21.53
N GLY A 205 -6.16 11.52 -21.25
CA GLY A 205 -4.88 11.69 -21.92
C GLY A 205 -3.94 10.49 -21.68
N TRP A 206 -3.04 10.17 -22.63
CA TRP A 206 -2.11 9.06 -22.45
C TRP A 206 -1.25 9.19 -21.19
N PHE A 207 -0.75 10.40 -20.91
CA PHE A 207 0.08 10.64 -19.73
C PHE A 207 -0.67 10.33 -18.43
N ASP A 208 -1.89 10.84 -18.32
CA ASP A 208 -2.71 10.62 -17.12
C ASP A 208 -3.20 9.18 -17.03
N ALA A 209 -3.59 8.56 -18.16
CA ALA A 209 -3.97 7.16 -18.21
C ALA A 209 -2.86 6.24 -17.69
N PHE A 210 -1.59 6.49 -18.04
CA PHE A 210 -0.45 5.74 -17.50
C PHE A 210 -0.28 5.98 -16.00
N ASN A 211 -0.29 7.24 -15.56
CA ASN A 211 -0.07 7.59 -14.16
C ASN A 211 -1.19 7.04 -13.26
N TYR A 212 -2.46 7.35 -13.58
CA TYR A 212 -3.59 6.87 -12.79
C TYR A 212 -3.74 5.34 -12.82
N SER A 213 -3.37 4.66 -13.90
CA SER A 213 -3.39 3.21 -13.94
C SER A 213 -2.35 2.60 -12.99
N MET A 214 -1.14 3.18 -12.92
CA MET A 214 -0.11 2.75 -11.96
C MET A 214 -0.58 2.94 -10.52
N THR A 215 -1.16 4.10 -10.21
CA THR A 215 -1.58 4.43 -8.84
C THR A 215 -2.85 3.70 -8.42
N SER A 216 -3.82 3.48 -9.32
CA SER A 216 -5.05 2.71 -9.06
C SER A 216 -4.76 1.23 -8.85
N THR A 217 -3.91 0.61 -9.69
CA THR A 217 -3.58 -0.81 -9.56
C THR A 217 -2.63 -1.10 -8.40
N ALA A 218 -1.76 -0.15 -8.07
CA ALA A 218 -0.93 -0.20 -6.88
C ALA A 218 -1.71 0.10 -5.59
N THR A 219 -2.94 0.60 -5.71
CA THR A 219 -3.73 1.13 -4.59
C THR A 219 -2.97 2.19 -3.79
N GLY A 220 -2.36 3.16 -4.51
CA GLY A 220 -1.45 4.13 -3.91
C GLY A 220 -1.96 5.56 -3.84
N GLY A 221 -2.80 6.01 -4.81
CA GLY A 221 -3.56 7.26 -4.75
C GLY A 221 -2.84 8.54 -5.14
N PHE A 222 -1.57 8.52 -5.55
CA PHE A 222 -0.96 9.71 -6.11
C PHE A 222 -1.63 10.10 -7.43
N SER A 223 -1.83 11.39 -7.60
CA SER A 223 -2.48 11.98 -8.78
C SER A 223 -1.54 12.92 -9.53
N THR A 224 -1.84 13.19 -10.78
CA THR A 224 -1.17 14.19 -11.60
C THR A 224 -1.79 15.58 -11.45
N GLU A 225 -3.00 15.63 -10.87
CA GLU A 225 -3.80 16.83 -10.67
C GLU A 225 -4.22 16.94 -9.21
N SER A 226 -4.31 18.15 -8.67
CA SER A 226 -4.72 18.42 -7.29
C SER A 226 -6.15 17.95 -6.98
N GLY A 227 -7.04 17.99 -7.97
CA GLY A 227 -8.41 17.49 -7.86
C GLY A 227 -8.57 15.98 -8.03
N SER A 228 -7.48 15.20 -8.12
CA SER A 228 -7.52 13.74 -8.32
C SER A 228 -8.41 13.36 -9.53
N ILE A 229 -9.20 12.29 -9.44
CA ILE A 229 -10.13 11.86 -10.51
C ILE A 229 -11.26 12.87 -10.73
N ALA A 230 -11.64 13.64 -9.70
CA ALA A 230 -12.67 14.67 -9.83
C ALA A 230 -12.34 15.71 -10.90
N THR A 231 -11.08 15.98 -11.20
CA THR A 231 -10.63 16.94 -12.21
C THR A 231 -11.15 16.63 -13.61
N PHE A 232 -11.34 15.37 -13.94
CA PHE A 232 -11.78 14.96 -15.29
C PHE A 232 -13.29 15.10 -15.51
N HIS A 233 -14.08 15.34 -14.47
CA HIS A 233 -15.54 15.53 -14.52
C HIS A 233 -16.28 14.44 -15.33
N SER A 234 -15.77 13.20 -15.32
CA SER A 234 -16.25 12.10 -16.14
C SER A 234 -16.78 10.96 -15.27
N PRO A 235 -18.09 10.71 -15.22
CA PRO A 235 -18.67 9.59 -14.49
C PRO A 235 -18.09 8.24 -14.90
N THR A 236 -17.78 8.06 -16.20
CA THR A 236 -17.22 6.82 -16.74
C THR A 236 -15.80 6.54 -16.19
N GLU A 237 -14.97 7.59 -16.09
CA GLU A 237 -13.62 7.46 -15.52
C GLU A 237 -13.67 7.15 -14.02
N GLU A 238 -14.62 7.73 -13.28
CA GLU A 238 -14.83 7.41 -11.87
C GLU A 238 -15.21 5.93 -11.68
N TYR A 239 -16.19 5.41 -12.46
CA TYR A 239 -16.57 3.98 -12.39
C TYR A 239 -15.44 3.04 -12.78
N VAL A 240 -14.67 3.38 -13.82
CA VAL A 240 -13.50 2.59 -14.26
C VAL A 240 -12.44 2.60 -13.16
N CYS A 241 -12.14 3.74 -12.56
CA CYS A 241 -11.21 3.85 -11.45
C CYS A 241 -11.66 2.97 -10.26
N ALA A 242 -12.91 3.11 -9.82
CA ALA A 242 -13.48 2.30 -8.75
C ALA A 242 -13.39 0.81 -9.05
N LEU A 243 -13.67 0.39 -10.29
CA LEU A 243 -13.56 -1.01 -10.70
C LEU A 243 -12.12 -1.55 -10.57
N PHE A 244 -11.12 -0.81 -11.08
CA PHE A 244 -9.74 -1.27 -11.02
C PHE A 244 -9.16 -1.20 -9.62
N CYS A 245 -9.52 -0.22 -8.80
CA CYS A 245 -9.21 -0.18 -7.38
C CYS A 245 -9.82 -1.38 -6.65
N PHE A 246 -11.11 -1.70 -6.90
CA PHE A 246 -11.77 -2.86 -6.32
C PHE A 246 -11.07 -4.17 -6.69
N LEU A 247 -10.74 -4.37 -7.98
CA LEU A 247 -10.03 -5.58 -8.45
C LEU A 247 -8.62 -5.68 -7.85
N SER A 248 -7.92 -4.56 -7.70
CA SER A 248 -6.59 -4.51 -7.08
C SER A 248 -6.61 -4.81 -5.58
N GLY A 249 -7.77 -4.56 -4.93
CA GLY A 249 -8.04 -4.97 -3.55
C GLY A 249 -8.36 -6.45 -3.38
N VAL A 250 -8.53 -7.23 -4.45
CA VAL A 250 -8.79 -8.68 -4.40
C VAL A 250 -7.48 -9.45 -4.36
N ASN A 251 -7.48 -10.63 -3.75
CA ASN A 251 -6.33 -11.53 -3.72
C ASN A 251 -5.90 -11.94 -5.14
N PHE A 252 -4.68 -11.58 -5.56
CA PHE A 252 -4.16 -11.86 -6.91
C PHE A 252 -4.00 -13.34 -7.20
N THR A 253 -3.70 -14.16 -6.18
CA THR A 253 -3.67 -15.62 -6.32
C THR A 253 -5.05 -16.16 -6.69
N LEU A 254 -6.10 -15.61 -6.08
CA LEU A 254 -7.47 -15.99 -6.35
C LEU A 254 -7.94 -15.50 -7.71
N LEU A 255 -7.57 -14.26 -8.11
CA LEU A 255 -7.83 -13.73 -9.46
C LEU A 255 -7.18 -14.60 -10.53
N TYR A 256 -5.90 -14.97 -10.36
CA TYR A 256 -5.20 -15.87 -11.28
C TYR A 256 -5.91 -17.22 -11.40
N ALA A 257 -6.22 -17.86 -10.26
CA ALA A 257 -6.85 -19.17 -10.25
C ALA A 257 -8.23 -19.16 -10.89
N SER A 258 -8.98 -18.05 -10.74
CA SER A 258 -10.30 -17.89 -11.35
C SER A 258 -10.21 -17.59 -12.85
N ALA A 259 -9.23 -16.79 -13.29
CA ALA A 259 -9.03 -16.45 -14.69
C ALA A 259 -8.53 -17.64 -15.49
N VAL A 260 -7.48 -18.33 -15.03
CA VAL A 260 -6.89 -19.49 -15.72
C VAL A 260 -7.80 -20.71 -15.68
N GLY A 261 -8.49 -20.92 -14.53
CA GLY A 261 -9.43 -22.03 -14.36
C GLY A 261 -10.80 -21.77 -14.94
N LEU A 262 -11.09 -20.57 -15.47
CA LEU A 262 -12.41 -20.11 -15.93
C LEU A 262 -13.53 -20.43 -14.93
N ASP A 263 -13.22 -20.41 -13.64
CA ASP A 263 -14.12 -20.80 -12.55
C ASP A 263 -14.37 -19.63 -11.58
N ILE A 264 -15.28 -18.76 -12.00
CA ILE A 264 -15.71 -17.60 -11.18
C ILE A 264 -16.35 -18.07 -9.85
N LYS A 265 -16.87 -19.31 -9.78
CA LYS A 265 -17.47 -19.85 -8.55
C LYS A 265 -16.44 -19.94 -7.41
N LYS A 266 -15.14 -20.16 -7.71
CA LYS A 266 -14.07 -20.16 -6.70
C LYS A 266 -13.91 -18.79 -6.07
N LEU A 267 -14.01 -17.72 -6.86
CA LEU A 267 -13.96 -16.34 -6.36
C LEU A 267 -15.14 -16.05 -5.44
N ILE A 268 -16.37 -16.31 -5.91
CA ILE A 268 -17.60 -16.01 -5.18
C ILE A 268 -17.74 -16.86 -3.89
N LYS A 269 -17.22 -18.10 -3.86
CA LYS A 269 -17.27 -18.96 -2.68
C LYS A 269 -16.22 -18.62 -1.60
N ASN A 270 -15.21 -17.84 -1.94
CA ASN A 270 -14.15 -17.48 -1.00
C ASN A 270 -14.71 -16.58 0.11
N SER A 271 -14.45 -16.93 1.37
CA SER A 271 -14.99 -16.23 2.54
C SER A 271 -14.46 -14.80 2.67
N GLU A 272 -13.19 -14.56 2.31
CA GLU A 272 -12.58 -13.24 2.37
C GLU A 272 -13.15 -12.31 1.30
N PHE A 273 -13.24 -12.78 0.05
CA PHE A 273 -13.81 -12.03 -1.06
C PHE A 273 -15.28 -11.65 -0.80
N ARG A 274 -16.08 -12.59 -0.25
CA ARG A 274 -17.46 -12.30 0.13
C ARG A 274 -17.55 -11.21 1.20
N PHE A 275 -16.75 -11.33 2.24
CA PHE A 275 -16.71 -10.33 3.32
C PHE A 275 -16.34 -8.96 2.79
N TYR A 276 -15.27 -8.87 1.99
CA TYR A 276 -14.81 -7.64 1.34
C TYR A 276 -15.91 -7.02 0.48
N THR A 277 -16.53 -7.79 -0.41
CA THR A 277 -17.59 -7.30 -1.32
C THR A 277 -18.83 -6.84 -0.55
N ILE A 278 -19.25 -7.59 0.48
CA ILE A 278 -20.39 -7.23 1.32
C ILE A 278 -20.11 -5.90 2.06
N MET A 279 -18.92 -5.72 2.60
CA MET A 279 -18.54 -4.46 3.25
C MET A 279 -18.58 -3.29 2.27
N VAL A 280 -18.00 -3.43 1.09
CA VAL A 280 -18.01 -2.37 0.05
C VAL A 280 -19.45 -1.98 -0.28
N LEU A 281 -20.31 -2.96 -0.60
CA LEU A 281 -21.69 -2.68 -0.99
C LEU A 281 -22.53 -2.11 0.18
N ALA A 282 -22.42 -2.66 1.37
CA ALA A 282 -23.16 -2.19 2.54
C ALA A 282 -22.80 -0.74 2.90
N PHE A 283 -21.50 -0.42 2.92
CA PHE A 283 -21.02 0.92 3.24
C PHE A 283 -21.34 1.92 2.12
N ALA A 284 -21.22 1.54 0.85
CA ALA A 284 -21.57 2.39 -0.27
C ALA A 284 -23.07 2.72 -0.28
N ILE A 285 -23.95 1.74 -0.05
CA ILE A 285 -25.40 1.95 0.04
C ILE A 285 -25.74 2.84 1.23
N PHE A 286 -25.14 2.62 2.38
CA PHE A 286 -25.36 3.45 3.58
C PHE A 286 -24.96 4.91 3.33
N ILE A 287 -23.74 5.15 2.81
CA ILE A 287 -23.27 6.53 2.50
C ILE A 287 -24.13 7.17 1.43
N ALA A 288 -24.48 6.44 0.36
CA ALA A 288 -25.35 6.97 -0.69
C ALA A 288 -26.72 7.40 -0.13
N ALA A 289 -27.31 6.62 0.75
CA ALA A 289 -28.57 6.97 1.40
C ALA A 289 -28.44 8.24 2.25
N GLU A 290 -27.36 8.38 3.03
CA GLU A 290 -27.09 9.60 3.81
C GLU A 290 -26.88 10.84 2.92
N LEU A 291 -26.18 10.71 1.78
CA LEU A 291 -25.97 11.80 0.82
C LEU A 291 -27.26 12.24 0.17
N VAL A 292 -28.13 11.33 -0.23
CA VAL A 292 -29.45 11.66 -0.78
C VAL A 292 -30.31 12.34 0.28
N TYR A 293 -30.35 11.81 1.50
CA TYR A 293 -31.24 12.31 2.54
C TYR A 293 -30.78 13.67 3.12
N ARG A 294 -29.48 13.85 3.39
CA ARG A 294 -28.96 15.04 4.07
C ARG A 294 -28.38 16.08 3.12
N ASN A 295 -27.67 15.68 2.09
CA ASN A 295 -27.02 16.59 1.14
C ASN A 295 -27.85 16.82 -0.13
N HIS A 296 -28.99 16.14 -0.27
CA HIS A 296 -29.89 16.27 -1.42
C HIS A 296 -29.21 15.98 -2.76
N TYR A 297 -28.23 15.05 -2.76
CA TYR A 297 -27.58 14.60 -3.99
C TYR A 297 -28.59 13.84 -4.87
N ASP A 298 -28.40 13.91 -6.18
CA ASP A 298 -29.07 13.01 -7.11
C ASP A 298 -28.66 11.55 -6.83
N ILE A 299 -29.59 10.61 -7.03
CA ILE A 299 -29.38 9.19 -6.66
C ILE A 299 -28.16 8.58 -7.36
N GLU A 300 -27.97 8.89 -8.67
CA GLU A 300 -26.82 8.39 -9.42
C GLU A 300 -25.52 8.97 -8.86
N HIS A 301 -25.45 10.28 -8.69
CA HIS A 301 -24.28 10.96 -8.17
C HIS A 301 -23.94 10.52 -6.74
N ALA A 302 -24.94 10.40 -5.86
CA ALA A 302 -24.77 9.90 -4.49
C ALA A 302 -24.19 8.48 -4.47
N PHE A 303 -24.74 7.57 -5.28
CA PHE A 303 -24.25 6.19 -5.34
C PHE A 303 -22.84 6.09 -5.92
N ARG A 304 -22.56 6.82 -7.00
CA ARG A 304 -21.24 6.85 -7.65
C ARG A 304 -20.17 7.38 -6.70
N SER A 305 -20.38 8.56 -6.11
CA SER A 305 -19.44 9.17 -5.15
C SER A 305 -19.23 8.29 -3.92
N ALA A 306 -20.31 7.71 -3.36
CA ALA A 306 -20.24 6.82 -2.22
C ALA A 306 -19.46 5.53 -2.55
N LEU A 307 -19.77 4.89 -3.69
CA LEU A 307 -19.09 3.67 -4.15
C LEU A 307 -17.60 3.95 -4.38
N PHE A 308 -17.28 5.05 -5.06
CA PHE A 308 -15.90 5.44 -5.32
C PHE A 308 -15.11 5.62 -4.03
N GLN A 309 -15.63 6.43 -3.10
CA GLN A 309 -14.93 6.72 -1.84
C GLN A 309 -14.80 5.49 -0.95
N VAL A 310 -15.84 4.66 -0.84
CA VAL A 310 -15.76 3.41 -0.07
C VAL A 310 -14.73 2.47 -0.67
N VAL A 311 -14.73 2.28 -1.99
CA VAL A 311 -13.73 1.45 -2.66
C VAL A 311 -12.33 2.02 -2.46
N SER A 312 -12.14 3.32 -2.67
CA SER A 312 -10.85 4.00 -2.49
C SER A 312 -10.30 3.84 -1.08
N PHE A 313 -11.12 4.01 -0.05
CA PHE A 313 -10.71 3.91 1.35
C PHE A 313 -10.47 2.47 1.81
N ILE A 314 -11.33 1.51 1.43
CA ILE A 314 -11.18 0.11 1.84
C ILE A 314 -10.04 -0.59 1.10
N THR A 315 -9.76 -0.20 -0.14
CA THR A 315 -8.59 -0.69 -0.88
C THR A 315 -7.32 0.06 -0.52
N THR A 316 -7.44 1.08 0.33
CA THR A 316 -6.33 1.95 0.72
C THR A 316 -5.69 2.66 -0.49
N THR A 317 -6.49 2.97 -1.50
CA THR A 317 -6.01 3.67 -2.70
C THR A 317 -5.86 5.17 -2.46
N GLY A 318 -6.84 5.83 -1.82
CA GLY A 318 -6.76 7.23 -1.46
C GLY A 318 -7.08 8.24 -2.58
N LEU A 319 -7.46 7.81 -3.79
CA LEU A 319 -8.01 8.70 -4.82
C LEU A 319 -9.40 9.19 -4.40
N PHE A 320 -9.79 10.38 -4.86
CA PHE A 320 -11.10 10.94 -4.57
C PHE A 320 -11.79 11.47 -5.84
N SER A 321 -13.13 11.35 -5.87
CA SER A 321 -14.00 11.87 -6.91
C SER A 321 -14.92 12.98 -6.40
N ASP A 322 -15.04 13.13 -5.09
CA ASP A 322 -15.83 14.13 -4.39
C ASP A 322 -15.16 14.48 -3.06
N ASP A 323 -15.52 15.62 -2.50
CA ASP A 323 -14.99 16.11 -1.23
C ASP A 323 -15.77 15.52 -0.05
N ALA A 324 -15.32 14.36 0.44
CA ALA A 324 -15.91 13.73 1.63
C ALA A 324 -15.82 14.59 2.90
N GLY A 325 -15.02 15.66 2.91
CA GLY A 325 -14.99 16.64 4.00
C GLY A 325 -16.32 17.39 4.17
N LYS A 326 -17.10 17.52 3.10
CA LYS A 326 -18.44 18.17 3.09
C LYS A 326 -19.58 17.19 3.40
N TRP A 327 -19.29 15.93 3.57
CA TRP A 327 -20.29 14.91 3.82
C TRP A 327 -20.73 14.87 5.30
N PRO A 328 -21.89 14.28 5.61
CA PRO A 328 -22.32 14.12 7.00
C PRO A 328 -21.28 13.38 7.84
N HIS A 329 -20.98 13.83 9.05
CA HIS A 329 -19.93 13.24 9.89
C HIS A 329 -20.12 11.75 10.19
N VAL A 330 -21.36 11.22 10.12
CA VAL A 330 -21.59 9.78 10.26
C VAL A 330 -20.89 8.97 9.15
N THR A 331 -20.75 9.53 7.95
CA THR A 331 -20.04 8.87 6.84
C THR A 331 -18.53 8.77 7.11
N TRP A 332 -17.95 9.71 7.89
CA TRP A 332 -16.56 9.67 8.29
C TRP A 332 -16.24 8.46 9.18
N VAL A 333 -17.19 8.08 10.04
CA VAL A 333 -17.04 6.88 10.89
C VAL A 333 -16.96 5.63 10.00
N VAL A 334 -17.79 5.57 8.96
CA VAL A 334 -17.78 4.45 8.00
C VAL A 334 -16.49 4.44 7.18
N LEU A 335 -16.03 5.60 6.70
CA LEU A 335 -14.76 5.70 5.97
C LEU A 335 -13.56 5.36 6.86
N ALA A 336 -13.55 5.77 8.13
CA ALA A 336 -12.54 5.37 9.10
C ALA A 336 -12.53 3.85 9.34
N ALA A 337 -13.71 3.21 9.39
CA ALA A 337 -13.80 1.74 9.43
C ALA A 337 -13.20 1.10 8.15
N CYS A 338 -13.42 1.69 6.97
CA CYS A 338 -12.78 1.25 5.73
C CYS A 338 -11.25 1.31 5.81
N MET A 339 -10.68 2.40 6.33
CA MET A 339 -9.21 2.54 6.54
C MET A 339 -8.65 1.43 7.44
N PHE A 340 -9.42 1.02 8.45
CA PHE A 340 -9.00 -0.02 9.38
C PHE A 340 -8.99 -1.40 8.76
N PHE A 341 -10.07 -1.80 8.07
CA PHE A 341 -10.20 -3.17 7.57
C PHE A 341 -9.28 -3.50 6.39
N GLY A 342 -9.18 -2.62 5.41
CA GLY A 342 -8.37 -2.85 4.21
C GLY A 342 -8.96 -3.92 3.26
N GLY A 343 -8.31 -4.13 2.11
CA GLY A 343 -8.69 -5.14 1.11
C GLY A 343 -8.29 -6.56 1.48
N CYS A 344 -8.35 -7.47 0.51
CA CYS A 344 -8.00 -8.88 0.69
C CYS A 344 -6.50 -9.11 0.92
N SER A 345 -6.18 -10.17 1.65
CA SER A 345 -4.79 -10.66 1.78
C SER A 345 -4.23 -11.09 0.41
N GLY A 346 -2.99 -10.72 0.12
CA GLY A 346 -2.37 -10.98 -1.18
C GLY A 346 -2.87 -10.07 -2.31
N SER A 347 -3.43 -8.91 -1.96
CA SER A 347 -3.68 -7.75 -2.83
C SER A 347 -2.62 -6.67 -2.61
N THR A 348 -2.67 -5.60 -3.40
CA THR A 348 -1.81 -4.43 -3.22
C THR A 348 -2.21 -3.54 -2.04
N SER A 349 -3.45 -3.64 -1.54
CA SER A 349 -3.99 -2.79 -0.48
C SER A 349 -3.21 -2.89 0.84
N GLY A 350 -3.26 -1.85 1.66
CA GLY A 350 -2.79 -1.80 3.04
C GLY A 350 -3.84 -2.29 4.06
N GLY A 351 -3.86 -1.68 5.25
CA GLY A 351 -4.80 -1.98 6.34
C GLY A 351 -4.57 -3.34 7.01
N ILE A 352 -5.48 -3.70 7.92
CA ILE A 352 -5.42 -4.95 8.69
C ILE A 352 -5.66 -6.19 7.82
N LYS A 353 -6.24 -6.05 6.64
CA LYS A 353 -6.70 -7.08 5.70
C LYS A 353 -8.02 -7.73 6.10
N SER A 354 -8.92 -7.82 5.13
CA SER A 354 -10.28 -8.39 5.30
C SER A 354 -10.29 -9.79 5.89
N ILE A 355 -9.28 -10.63 5.62
CA ILE A 355 -9.18 -11.98 6.21
C ILE A 355 -9.08 -11.95 7.73
N ARG A 356 -8.37 -10.95 8.30
CA ARG A 356 -8.30 -10.80 9.77
C ARG A 356 -9.63 -10.37 10.36
N GLY A 357 -10.42 -9.56 9.63
CA GLY A 357 -11.80 -9.25 9.99
C GLY A 357 -12.69 -10.51 10.06
N VAL A 358 -12.63 -11.36 9.02
CA VAL A 358 -13.32 -12.65 9.00
C VAL A 358 -12.89 -13.55 10.17
N MET A 359 -11.58 -13.62 10.45
CA MET A 359 -11.04 -14.39 11.57
C MET A 359 -11.54 -13.85 12.91
N LEU A 360 -11.53 -12.53 13.11
CA LEU A 360 -11.95 -11.86 14.34
C LEU A 360 -13.43 -12.15 14.63
N LEU A 361 -14.30 -11.99 13.64
CA LEU A 361 -15.73 -12.31 13.79
C LEU A 361 -15.96 -13.78 14.16
N LYS A 362 -15.17 -14.70 13.58
CA LYS A 362 -15.26 -16.13 13.95
C LYS A 362 -14.73 -16.41 15.35
N VAL A 363 -13.67 -15.74 15.79
CA VAL A 363 -13.17 -15.84 17.17
C VAL A 363 -14.25 -15.38 18.14
N VAL A 364 -14.80 -14.18 17.95
CA VAL A 364 -15.88 -13.65 18.82
C VAL A 364 -17.08 -14.59 18.86
N ARG A 365 -17.53 -15.09 17.70
CA ARG A 365 -18.63 -16.06 17.64
C ARG A 365 -18.30 -17.35 18.39
N ASN A 366 -17.07 -17.85 18.29
CA ASN A 366 -16.68 -19.06 19.01
C ASN A 366 -16.59 -18.83 20.51
N GLU A 367 -16.13 -17.66 20.96
CA GLU A 367 -16.12 -17.30 22.39
C GLU A 367 -17.53 -17.29 23.00
N PHE A 368 -18.54 -16.69 22.33
CA PHE A 368 -19.92 -16.78 22.78
C PHE A 368 -20.42 -18.22 22.87
N ARG A 369 -20.05 -19.09 21.93
CA ARG A 369 -20.40 -20.51 21.97
C ARG A 369 -19.70 -21.25 23.10
N GLN A 370 -18.40 -20.90 23.35
CA GLN A 370 -17.62 -21.51 24.42
C GLN A 370 -18.18 -21.16 25.80
N ILE A 371 -18.68 -19.93 25.99
CA ILE A 371 -19.35 -19.52 27.23
C ILE A 371 -20.61 -20.37 27.49
N LEU A 372 -21.40 -20.65 26.42
CA LEU A 372 -22.61 -21.46 26.56
C LEU A 372 -22.32 -22.96 26.66
N HIS A 373 -21.22 -23.42 26.05
CA HIS A 373 -20.84 -24.83 26.01
C HIS A 373 -19.35 -24.98 26.36
N PRO A 374 -18.92 -24.88 27.64
CA PRO A 374 -17.52 -24.80 28.06
C PRO A 374 -16.66 -25.99 27.59
N ASN A 375 -17.23 -27.18 27.49
CA ASN A 375 -16.52 -28.40 27.09
C ASN A 375 -16.56 -28.66 25.58
N ALA A 376 -17.14 -27.76 24.77
CA ALA A 376 -17.20 -27.95 23.31
C ALA A 376 -15.86 -27.67 22.63
N VAL A 377 -15.43 -28.59 21.78
CA VAL A 377 -14.28 -28.36 20.88
C VAL A 377 -14.76 -27.60 19.65
N LEU A 378 -14.44 -26.31 19.58
CA LEU A 378 -14.89 -25.41 18.52
C LEU A 378 -13.76 -25.13 17.50
N PRO A 379 -13.62 -25.93 16.42
CA PRO A 379 -12.62 -25.69 15.41
C PRO A 379 -12.98 -24.43 14.60
N MET A 380 -11.99 -23.56 14.35
CA MET A 380 -12.16 -22.41 13.47
C MET A 380 -11.76 -22.81 12.05
N LYS A 381 -12.72 -22.88 11.14
CA LYS A 381 -12.49 -23.20 9.73
C LYS A 381 -12.73 -21.98 8.84
N ILE A 382 -11.85 -21.73 7.86
CA ILE A 382 -11.99 -20.73 6.79
C ILE A 382 -11.80 -21.48 5.47
N ASP A 383 -12.78 -21.41 4.58
CA ASP A 383 -12.80 -22.09 3.28
C ASP A 383 -12.41 -23.58 3.38
N GLY A 384 -12.92 -24.26 4.41
CA GLY A 384 -12.66 -25.68 4.68
C GLY A 384 -11.36 -25.97 5.42
N VAL A 385 -10.44 -24.99 5.55
CA VAL A 385 -9.15 -25.15 6.22
C VAL A 385 -9.26 -24.84 7.71
N ASN A 386 -8.77 -25.74 8.57
CA ASN A 386 -8.74 -25.52 10.00
C ASN A 386 -7.61 -24.56 10.39
N ILE A 387 -7.92 -23.51 11.15
CA ILE A 387 -6.97 -22.51 11.61
C ILE A 387 -6.46 -22.92 12.99
N PRO A 388 -5.15 -23.19 13.16
CA PRO A 388 -4.58 -23.60 14.44
C PRO A 388 -4.67 -22.46 15.48
N GLN A 389 -4.69 -22.84 16.75
CA GLN A 389 -4.81 -21.89 17.86
C GLN A 389 -3.68 -20.85 17.89
N SER A 390 -2.46 -21.23 17.53
CA SER A 390 -1.32 -20.30 17.43
C SER A 390 -1.59 -19.13 16.49
N LYS A 391 -2.30 -19.36 15.38
CA LYS A 391 -2.68 -18.30 14.45
C LYS A 391 -3.76 -17.37 15.00
N ARG A 392 -4.66 -17.88 15.86
CA ARG A 392 -5.67 -17.05 16.55
C ARG A 392 -5.00 -16.12 17.56
N VAL A 393 -4.06 -16.62 18.34
CA VAL A 393 -3.27 -15.81 19.28
C VAL A 393 -2.46 -14.74 18.54
N THR A 394 -1.80 -15.10 17.44
CA THR A 394 -1.07 -14.13 16.60
C THR A 394 -1.99 -13.04 16.04
N LEU A 395 -3.23 -13.39 15.65
CA LEU A 395 -4.23 -12.41 15.20
C LEU A 395 -4.58 -11.41 16.29
N LEU A 396 -4.92 -11.89 17.49
CA LEU A 396 -5.28 -11.02 18.62
C LEU A 396 -4.11 -10.13 19.02
N GLY A 397 -2.89 -10.68 19.07
CA GLY A 397 -1.67 -9.90 19.29
C GLY A 397 -1.43 -8.84 18.23
N PHE A 398 -1.70 -9.14 16.95
CA PHE A 398 -1.59 -8.17 15.85
C PHE A 398 -2.61 -7.03 16.00
N VAL A 399 -3.88 -7.34 16.22
CA VAL A 399 -4.93 -6.32 16.37
C VAL A 399 -4.68 -5.48 17.63
N GLY A 400 -4.30 -6.10 18.75
CA GLY A 400 -3.96 -5.38 19.97
C GLY A 400 -2.77 -4.42 19.76
N LEU A 401 -1.71 -4.89 19.14
CA LEU A 401 -0.53 -4.07 18.85
C LEU A 401 -0.86 -2.92 17.86
N TYR A 402 -1.71 -3.19 16.85
CA TYR A 402 -2.17 -2.17 15.91
C TYR A 402 -2.91 -1.05 16.64
N LEU A 403 -3.83 -1.38 17.53
CA LEU A 403 -4.59 -0.39 18.31
C LEU A 403 -3.70 0.38 19.29
N ILE A 404 -2.79 -0.30 20.00
CA ILE A 404 -1.83 0.34 20.92
C ILE A 404 -0.96 1.34 20.16
N LEU A 405 -0.43 0.94 19.00
CA LEU A 405 0.43 1.81 18.19
C LEU A 405 -0.36 3.01 17.65
N THR A 406 -1.59 2.78 17.17
CA THR A 406 -2.48 3.87 16.73
C THR A 406 -2.74 4.87 17.85
N LEU A 407 -3.11 4.41 19.04
CA LEU A 407 -3.39 5.29 20.18
C LEU A 407 -2.14 6.04 20.66
N PHE A 408 -1.01 5.36 20.74
CA PHE A 408 0.26 5.97 21.14
C PHE A 408 0.71 7.06 20.16
N CYS A 409 0.68 6.78 18.86
CA CYS A 409 1.07 7.76 17.86
C CYS A 409 0.06 8.91 17.74
N ALA A 410 -1.25 8.64 17.84
CA ALA A 410 -2.26 9.71 17.88
C ALA A 410 -2.04 10.62 19.08
N PHE A 411 -1.75 10.08 20.26
CA PHE A 411 -1.42 10.86 21.43
C PHE A 411 -0.18 11.74 21.22
N THR A 412 0.88 11.21 20.59
CA THR A 412 2.07 12.00 20.26
C THR A 412 1.78 13.11 19.26
N MET A 413 0.89 12.88 18.28
CA MET A 413 0.44 13.90 17.31
C MET A 413 -0.31 15.04 18.02
N ILE A 414 -1.22 14.70 18.96
CA ILE A 414 -1.94 15.70 19.78
C ILE A 414 -0.94 16.50 20.63
N ALA A 415 0.06 15.85 21.23
CA ALA A 415 1.09 16.52 22.02
C ALA A 415 1.94 17.51 21.20
N VAL A 416 2.04 17.31 19.90
CA VAL A 416 2.73 18.22 18.95
C VAL A 416 1.80 19.36 18.49
N GLY A 417 0.52 19.34 18.88
CA GLY A 417 -0.44 20.43 18.61
C GLY A 417 -1.40 20.17 17.44
N ILE A 418 -1.50 18.91 16.97
CA ILE A 418 -2.46 18.54 15.91
C ILE A 418 -3.84 18.29 16.57
N ASP A 419 -4.91 18.75 15.91
CA ASP A 419 -6.28 18.50 16.35
C ASP A 419 -6.59 17.01 16.56
N ASN A 420 -7.45 16.69 17.52
CA ASN A 420 -7.76 15.31 17.93
C ASN A 420 -8.25 14.45 16.76
N THR A 421 -9.16 14.97 15.95
CA THR A 421 -9.74 14.24 14.83
C THR A 421 -8.68 13.98 13.75
N ASN A 422 -7.89 15.01 13.43
CA ASN A 422 -6.79 14.91 12.49
C ASN A 422 -5.71 13.96 13.01
N ALA A 423 -5.31 14.04 14.28
CA ALA A 423 -4.29 13.17 14.88
C ALA A 423 -4.66 11.68 14.75
N ILE A 424 -5.91 11.31 15.06
CA ILE A 424 -6.39 9.92 14.95
C ILE A 424 -6.43 9.49 13.48
N THR A 425 -6.98 10.31 12.59
CA THR A 425 -7.16 9.93 11.18
C THR A 425 -5.85 9.93 10.40
N ILE A 426 -4.91 10.84 10.68
CA ILE A 426 -3.55 10.84 10.15
C ILE A 426 -2.82 9.54 10.55
N THR A 427 -2.94 9.16 11.83
CA THR A 427 -2.30 7.93 12.33
C THR A 427 -2.91 6.69 11.69
N LEU A 428 -4.25 6.60 11.59
CA LEU A 428 -4.93 5.50 10.92
C LEU A 428 -4.58 5.43 9.43
N SER A 429 -4.56 6.58 8.75
CA SER A 429 -4.20 6.67 7.34
C SER A 429 -2.76 6.25 7.09
N SER A 430 -1.82 6.72 7.91
CA SER A 430 -0.40 6.36 7.80
C SER A 430 -0.16 4.87 8.08
N LEU A 431 -0.74 4.33 9.16
CA LEU A 431 -0.56 2.93 9.54
C LEU A 431 -1.34 1.97 8.61
N GLY A 432 -2.49 2.43 8.09
CA GLY A 432 -3.29 1.70 7.11
C GLY A 432 -2.77 1.81 5.68
N ASN A 433 -1.81 2.74 5.39
CA ASN A 433 -1.35 3.10 4.05
C ASN A 433 -2.51 3.54 3.14
N VAL A 434 -3.33 4.51 3.59
CA VAL A 434 -4.57 4.93 2.90
C VAL A 434 -4.39 6.25 2.12
N GLY A 435 -3.67 7.23 2.72
CA GLY A 435 -3.37 8.55 2.16
C GLY A 435 -4.26 9.67 2.68
N PRO A 436 -5.55 9.74 2.35
CA PRO A 436 -6.41 10.80 2.82
C PRO A 436 -6.66 10.72 4.34
N THR A 437 -7.05 11.87 4.91
CA THR A 437 -7.49 12.00 6.30
C THR A 437 -8.97 12.32 6.36
N LEU A 438 -9.54 12.35 7.55
CA LEU A 438 -10.91 12.74 7.82
C LEU A 438 -10.88 13.77 8.94
N GLY A 439 -10.56 15.02 8.61
CA GLY A 439 -10.40 16.08 9.60
C GLY A 439 -10.86 17.43 9.05
N MET A 440 -11.00 18.40 9.96
CA MET A 440 -11.44 19.75 9.62
C MET A 440 -10.26 20.63 9.19
N GLU A 441 -9.06 20.40 9.75
CA GLU A 441 -7.86 21.18 9.43
C GLU A 441 -7.14 20.62 8.21
N ILE A 442 -7.02 19.27 8.14
CA ILE A 442 -6.48 18.56 6.99
C ILE A 442 -7.56 17.60 6.52
N GLY A 443 -8.30 18.01 5.52
CA GLY A 443 -9.40 17.25 4.94
C GLY A 443 -8.94 16.15 3.98
N PRO A 444 -9.88 15.33 3.47
CA PRO A 444 -9.56 14.19 2.61
C PRO A 444 -8.97 14.59 1.25
N THR A 445 -9.16 15.83 0.82
CA THR A 445 -8.65 16.37 -0.46
C THR A 445 -7.44 17.28 -0.30
N MET A 446 -6.95 17.46 0.92
CA MET A 446 -5.86 18.40 1.23
C MET A 446 -4.50 17.67 1.32
N SER A 447 -3.43 18.41 1.04
CA SER A 447 -2.06 17.92 1.26
C SER A 447 -1.67 17.95 2.74
N TRP A 448 -0.62 17.21 3.07
CA TRP A 448 -0.05 17.15 4.42
C TRP A 448 1.15 18.11 4.60
N ALA A 449 1.29 19.10 3.72
CA ALA A 449 2.39 20.08 3.75
C ALA A 449 2.48 20.81 5.09
N GLN A 450 1.33 21.10 5.70
CA GLN A 450 1.22 21.87 6.95
C GLN A 450 1.67 21.10 8.20
N LEU A 451 1.89 19.77 8.11
CA LEU A 451 2.31 18.98 9.26
C LEU A 451 3.69 19.41 9.75
N PRO A 452 3.93 19.45 11.07
CA PRO A 452 5.26 19.63 11.65
C PRO A 452 6.20 18.49 11.23
N ASP A 453 7.51 18.78 11.12
CA ASP A 453 8.51 17.79 10.69
C ASP A 453 8.51 16.53 11.54
N LEU A 454 8.35 16.65 12.86
CA LEU A 454 8.25 15.49 13.74
C LEU A 454 7.06 14.58 13.39
N ALA A 455 5.91 15.19 13.07
CA ALA A 455 4.72 14.43 12.66
C ALA A 455 4.97 13.72 11.32
N LYS A 456 5.64 14.35 10.36
CA LYS A 456 6.03 13.73 9.07
C LYS A 456 6.93 12.51 9.28
N TRP A 457 7.91 12.59 10.21
CA TRP A 457 8.77 11.44 10.55
C TRP A 457 8.01 10.30 11.22
N ILE A 458 7.08 10.61 12.14
CA ILE A 458 6.21 9.60 12.76
C ILE A 458 5.33 8.93 11.69
N CYS A 459 4.71 9.71 10.80
CA CYS A 459 3.93 9.19 9.69
C CYS A 459 4.77 8.29 8.77
N SER A 460 5.97 8.73 8.38
CA SER A 460 6.88 7.93 7.54
C SER A 460 7.23 6.58 8.19
N PHE A 461 7.45 6.58 9.51
CA PHE A 461 7.66 5.34 10.26
C PHE A 461 6.39 4.46 10.26
N LEU A 462 5.21 5.03 10.51
CA LEU A 462 3.94 4.31 10.48
C LEU A 462 3.63 3.72 9.11
N MET A 463 3.89 4.44 8.02
CA MET A 463 3.73 3.97 6.65
C MET A 463 4.59 2.72 6.38
N LEU A 464 5.85 2.74 6.85
CA LEU A 464 6.76 1.59 6.75
C LEU A 464 6.26 0.40 7.57
N VAL A 465 5.84 0.63 8.82
CA VAL A 465 5.32 -0.40 9.74
C VAL A 465 4.03 -1.02 9.21
N GLY A 466 3.13 -0.19 8.68
CA GLY A 466 1.88 -0.64 8.06
C GLY A 466 2.13 -1.53 6.85
N ARG A 467 3.00 -1.08 5.94
CA ARG A 467 3.30 -1.80 4.69
C ARG A 467 3.96 -3.16 4.92
N LEU A 468 4.89 -3.26 5.86
CA LEU A 468 5.62 -4.50 6.19
C LEU A 468 4.93 -5.37 7.23
N GLU A 469 3.71 -5.05 7.62
CA GLU A 469 2.97 -5.69 8.71
C GLU A 469 3.74 -5.66 10.04
N LEU A 470 3.28 -4.89 10.99
CA LEU A 470 3.84 -4.54 12.30
C LEU A 470 5.00 -5.40 12.82
N PHE A 471 4.82 -6.72 12.87
CA PHE A 471 5.82 -7.62 13.46
C PHE A 471 7.14 -7.65 12.71
N THR A 472 7.13 -7.47 11.38
CA THR A 472 8.35 -7.49 10.56
C THR A 472 9.31 -6.37 10.92
N VAL A 473 8.78 -5.17 11.18
CA VAL A 473 9.58 -4.00 11.54
C VAL A 473 9.84 -3.97 13.05
N LEU A 474 8.79 -4.16 13.87
CA LEU A 474 8.89 -3.97 15.31
C LEU A 474 9.76 -5.04 16.00
N VAL A 475 9.92 -6.23 15.42
CA VAL A 475 10.85 -7.24 15.94
C VAL A 475 12.30 -6.74 16.00
N LEU A 476 12.70 -5.82 15.09
CA LEU A 476 14.04 -5.24 15.07
C LEU A 476 14.35 -4.41 16.32
N PHE A 477 13.32 -3.86 16.97
CA PHE A 477 13.45 -3.06 18.19
C PHE A 477 13.44 -3.91 19.47
N THR A 478 13.28 -5.24 19.35
CA THR A 478 13.28 -6.12 20.52
C THR A 478 14.70 -6.55 20.88
N PRO A 479 15.08 -6.56 22.18
CA PRO A 479 16.41 -7.06 22.60
C PRO A 479 16.69 -8.49 22.18
N ALA A 480 15.64 -9.33 22.06
CA ALA A 480 15.75 -10.73 21.63
C ALA A 480 16.25 -10.88 20.19
N PHE A 481 16.01 -9.88 19.33
CA PHE A 481 16.51 -9.89 17.95
C PHE A 481 18.04 -9.83 17.88
N TRP A 482 18.66 -9.05 18.77
CA TRP A 482 20.11 -8.79 18.78
C TRP A 482 20.92 -9.75 19.62
N LYS A 483 20.28 -10.49 20.55
CA LYS A 483 20.96 -11.51 21.34
C LYS A 483 21.27 -12.74 20.48
N GLU A 484 22.49 -13.25 20.59
CA GLU A 484 22.86 -14.56 20.03
C GLU A 484 22.27 -15.65 20.93
N ASN A 485 21.57 -16.62 20.32
CA ASN A 485 21.20 -17.89 20.97
C ASN A 485 22.26 -18.91 20.66
#